data_1c161c7060ae2a13dd252a6a70010dec
#
_entry.id   1c161c7060ae2a13dd252a6a70010dec
#
_cell.length_a   1.000
_cell.length_b   1.000
_cell.length_c   1.000
_cell.angle_alpha   90.00
_cell.angle_beta   90.00
_cell.angle_gamma   90.00
#
_symmetry.space_group_name_H-M   'P 1'
#
loop_
_entity.id
_entity.type
_entity.pdbx_description
1 polymer ?
#
loop_
_entity_poly.entity_id
_entity_poly.type
_entity_poly.pdbx_seq_one_letter_code
_entity_poly.pdbx_strand_id
1 'polypeptide(L)'
;MKLYVAIQRFLNKNWVHYIVLFFILISIVAVIASSFEEMSRYRLALFGITYISSFVFLLEYAARILSAPALHPTKSAIKARLLYTFSFYGCVDFVAILPCVLTYIYWNTEVVHIIILPYIFIIFKLIRHSRSFRLIGKALYSVREELATAYTASF
;
A
#
# COMPACT_ATOMS: atom_id res chain seq x y z
N MET A 1 15.02 6.28 20.53
CA MET A 1 13.68 6.85 20.56
C MET A 1 13.53 8.09 19.66
N LYS A 2 14.41 9.08 19.76
CA LYS A 2 14.36 10.31 18.91
C LYS A 2 14.36 10.02 17.39
N LEU A 3 15.15 9.05 16.92
CA LEU A 3 15.24 8.66 15.50
C LEU A 3 13.91 8.11 14.97
N TYR A 4 13.25 7.21 15.70
CA TYR A 4 11.97 6.62 15.29
C TYR A 4 10.86 7.67 15.16
N VAL A 5 10.84 8.63 16.10
CA VAL A 5 9.90 9.76 16.07
C VAL A 5 10.19 10.69 14.88
N ALA A 6 11.46 10.93 14.56
CA ALA A 6 11.86 11.74 13.41
C ALA A 6 11.42 11.09 12.09
N ILE A 7 11.64 9.79 11.91
CA ILE A 7 11.19 9.03 10.73
C ILE A 7 9.65 9.08 10.63
N GLN A 8 8.94 8.85 11.72
CA GLN A 8 7.48 8.90 11.74
C GLN A 8 6.95 10.30 11.36
N ARG A 9 7.58 11.36 11.87
CA ARG A 9 7.23 12.74 11.54
C ARG A 9 7.50 13.06 10.07
N PHE A 10 8.60 12.54 9.52
CA PHE A 10 8.93 12.67 8.10
C PHE A 10 7.89 11.98 7.22
N LEU A 11 7.54 10.72 7.53
CA LEU A 11 6.54 9.94 6.79
C LEU A 11 5.13 10.57 6.82
N ASN A 12 4.82 11.33 7.87
CA ASN A 12 3.54 12.01 8.01
C ASN A 12 3.48 13.38 7.33
N LYS A 13 4.56 13.81 6.67
CA LYS A 13 4.53 15.06 5.89
C LYS A 13 3.65 14.90 4.65
N ASN A 14 2.87 15.93 4.35
CA ASN A 14 1.93 15.92 3.22
C ASN A 14 2.62 15.60 1.88
N TRP A 15 3.81 16.14 1.64
CA TRP A 15 4.52 15.91 0.38
C TRP A 15 4.96 14.46 0.19
N VAL A 16 5.31 13.72 1.26
CA VAL A 16 5.60 12.29 1.20
C VAL A 16 4.36 11.52 0.76
N HIS A 17 3.20 11.86 1.31
CA HIS A 17 1.93 11.28 0.89
C HIS A 17 1.62 11.54 -0.59
N TYR A 18 1.88 12.75 -1.10
CA TYR A 18 1.67 13.06 -2.53
C TYR A 18 2.63 12.30 -3.44
N ILE A 19 3.91 12.14 -3.04
CA ILE A 19 4.88 11.34 -3.80
C ILE A 19 4.43 9.89 -3.87
N VAL A 20 4.08 9.28 -2.75
CA VAL A 20 3.60 7.88 -2.74
C VAL A 20 2.34 7.73 -3.57
N LEU A 21 1.38 8.67 -3.45
CA LEU A 21 0.17 8.69 -4.24
C LEU A 21 0.47 8.76 -5.74
N PHE A 22 1.40 9.60 -6.16
CA PHE A 22 1.85 9.70 -7.55
C PHE A 22 2.39 8.36 -8.06
N PHE A 23 3.26 7.70 -7.28
CA PHE A 23 3.79 6.39 -7.67
C PHE A 23 2.72 5.29 -7.69
N ILE A 24 1.71 5.35 -6.83
CA ILE A 24 0.55 4.44 -6.88
C ILE A 24 -0.19 4.65 -8.21
N LEU A 25 -0.54 5.88 -8.55
CA LEU A 25 -1.31 6.18 -9.77
C LEU A 25 -0.54 5.80 -11.03
N ILE A 26 0.73 6.17 -11.13
CA ILE A 26 1.54 5.87 -12.31
C ILE A 26 1.77 4.36 -12.48
N SER A 27 1.92 3.61 -11.38
CA SER A 27 2.05 2.15 -11.43
C SER A 27 0.77 1.47 -11.90
N ILE A 28 -0.40 1.94 -11.46
CA ILE A 28 -1.71 1.45 -11.95
C ILE A 28 -1.86 1.69 -13.44
N VAL A 29 -1.56 2.92 -13.90
CA VAL A 29 -1.61 3.27 -15.33
C VAL A 29 -0.64 2.42 -16.14
N ALA A 30 0.60 2.21 -15.66
CA ALA A 30 1.59 1.39 -16.33
C ALA A 30 1.13 -0.06 -16.50
N VAL A 31 0.48 -0.64 -15.47
CA VAL A 31 -0.07 -2.00 -15.53
C VAL A 31 -1.22 -2.10 -16.50
N ILE A 32 -2.16 -1.17 -16.46
CA ILE A 32 -3.27 -1.14 -17.41
C ILE A 32 -2.73 -1.00 -18.83
N ALA A 33 -1.78 -0.07 -19.07
CA ALA A 33 -1.17 0.12 -20.37
C ALA A 33 -0.43 -1.15 -20.85
N SER A 34 0.23 -1.88 -19.97
CA SER A 34 0.93 -3.12 -20.33
C SER A 34 -0.01 -4.26 -20.77
N SER A 35 -1.30 -4.17 -20.47
CA SER A 35 -2.32 -5.15 -20.90
C SER A 35 -2.75 -4.97 -22.35
N PHE A 36 -2.42 -3.85 -23.01
CA PHE A 36 -2.74 -3.60 -24.40
C PHE A 36 -1.59 -4.06 -25.32
N GLU A 37 -1.90 -4.85 -26.35
CA GLU A 37 -0.91 -5.34 -27.32
C GLU A 37 -0.21 -4.21 -28.07
N GLU A 38 -0.91 -3.12 -28.35
CA GLU A 38 -0.38 -1.92 -29.03
C GLU A 38 0.77 -1.27 -28.24
N MET A 39 0.79 -1.45 -26.91
CA MET A 39 1.82 -0.94 -26.00
C MET A 39 3.02 -1.89 -25.84
N SER A 40 3.06 -3.00 -26.58
CA SER A 40 4.16 -3.98 -26.54
C SER A 40 5.53 -3.36 -26.80
N ARG A 41 5.59 -2.35 -27.67
CA ARG A 41 6.81 -1.57 -27.97
C ARG A 41 7.37 -0.84 -26.75
N TYR A 42 6.51 -0.42 -25.82
CA TYR A 42 6.88 0.32 -24.61
C TYR A 42 6.98 -0.57 -23.35
N ARG A 43 6.87 -1.88 -23.53
CA ARG A 43 6.86 -2.85 -22.43
C ARG A 43 8.02 -2.65 -21.45
N LEU A 44 9.23 -2.42 -21.96
CA LEU A 44 10.42 -2.21 -21.12
C LEU A 44 10.29 -0.93 -20.25
N ALA A 45 9.77 0.15 -20.82
CA ALA A 45 9.55 1.40 -20.09
C ALA A 45 8.45 1.24 -19.02
N LEU A 46 7.35 0.54 -19.33
CA LEU A 46 6.27 0.26 -18.39
C LEU A 46 6.75 -0.60 -17.22
N PHE A 47 7.55 -1.62 -17.48
CA PHE A 47 8.20 -2.41 -16.44
C PHE A 47 9.14 -1.57 -15.59
N GLY A 48 9.93 -0.68 -16.20
CA GLY A 48 10.80 0.25 -15.48
C GLY A 48 10.03 1.13 -14.49
N ILE A 49 8.90 1.70 -14.91
CA ILE A 49 8.01 2.49 -14.05
C ILE A 49 7.51 1.66 -12.86
N THR A 50 7.04 0.45 -13.14
CA THR A 50 6.57 -0.48 -12.10
C THR A 50 7.67 -0.81 -11.09
N TYR A 51 8.88 -1.07 -11.58
CA TYR A 51 10.04 -1.39 -10.75
C TYR A 51 10.43 -0.24 -9.83
N ILE A 52 10.52 0.99 -10.38
CA ILE A 52 10.82 2.20 -9.61
C ILE A 52 9.74 2.45 -8.56
N SER A 53 8.46 2.30 -8.92
CA SER A 53 7.34 2.47 -7.99
C SER A 53 7.41 1.46 -6.84
N SER A 54 7.68 0.19 -7.14
CA SER A 54 7.82 -0.86 -6.13
C SER A 54 9.02 -0.63 -5.20
N PHE A 55 10.11 -0.09 -5.73
CA PHE A 55 11.27 0.29 -4.91
C PHE A 55 10.92 1.43 -3.94
N VAL A 56 10.17 2.43 -4.39
CA VAL A 56 9.66 3.51 -3.52
C VAL A 56 8.74 2.94 -2.43
N PHE A 57 7.86 1.99 -2.77
CA PHE A 57 7.00 1.32 -1.80
C PHE A 57 7.78 0.50 -0.78
N LEU A 58 8.86 -0.16 -1.20
CA LEU A 58 9.76 -0.89 -0.32
C LEU A 58 10.42 0.06 0.69
N LEU A 59 10.93 1.20 0.23
CA LEU A 59 11.54 2.21 1.12
C LEU A 59 10.53 2.77 2.11
N GLU A 60 9.32 3.09 1.66
CA GLU A 60 8.23 3.53 2.53
C GLU A 60 7.90 2.47 3.59
N TYR A 61 7.73 1.21 3.18
CA TYR A 61 7.42 0.12 4.08
C TYR A 61 8.51 -0.11 5.12
N ALA A 62 9.78 -0.14 4.68
CA ALA A 62 10.92 -0.26 5.60
C ALA A 62 10.95 0.89 6.62
N ALA A 63 10.75 2.14 6.17
CA ALA A 63 10.71 3.30 7.04
C ALA A 63 9.56 3.22 8.07
N ARG A 64 8.41 2.67 7.68
CA ARG A 64 7.26 2.46 8.59
C ARG A 64 7.53 1.37 9.63
N ILE A 65 8.14 0.24 9.22
CA ILE A 65 8.56 -0.81 10.16
C ILE A 65 9.57 -0.25 11.15
N LEU A 66 10.56 0.51 10.68
CA LEU A 66 11.56 1.12 11.55
C LEU A 66 10.94 2.12 12.53
N SER A 67 9.92 2.87 12.11
CA SER A 67 9.24 3.86 12.95
C SER A 67 8.13 3.30 13.83
N ALA A 68 7.74 2.03 13.67
CA ALA A 68 6.67 1.38 14.44
C ALA A 68 6.82 1.48 15.97
N PRO A 69 8.04 1.45 16.57
CA PRO A 69 8.19 1.67 18.01
C PRO A 69 7.75 3.06 18.50
N ALA A 70 7.70 4.06 17.61
CA ALA A 70 7.17 5.39 17.95
C ALA A 70 5.65 5.39 18.12
N LEU A 71 4.94 4.44 17.49
CA LEU A 71 3.47 4.28 17.61
C LEU A 71 3.07 3.49 18.87
N HIS A 72 3.99 2.66 19.38
CA HIS A 72 3.73 1.81 20.54
C HIS A 72 4.86 1.94 21.59
N PRO A 73 4.96 3.09 22.27
CA PRO A 73 6.08 3.38 23.17
C PRO A 73 6.15 2.47 24.40
N THR A 74 5.05 1.82 24.77
CA THR A 74 4.94 0.90 25.91
C THR A 74 5.38 -0.54 25.58
N LYS A 75 5.59 -0.87 24.28
CA LYS A 75 5.96 -2.21 23.82
C LYS A 75 7.42 -2.28 23.41
N SER A 76 8.02 -3.48 23.49
CA SER A 76 9.36 -3.67 22.97
C SER A 76 9.41 -3.37 21.46
N ALA A 77 10.54 -2.88 20.96
CA ALA A 77 10.72 -2.50 19.56
C ALA A 77 10.36 -3.64 18.58
N ILE A 78 10.70 -4.89 18.93
CA ILE A 78 10.39 -6.07 18.14
C ILE A 78 8.88 -6.30 18.08
N LYS A 79 8.19 -6.28 19.23
CA LYS A 79 6.73 -6.45 19.29
C LYS A 79 6.00 -5.35 18.51
N ALA A 80 6.47 -4.11 18.59
CA ALA A 80 5.89 -2.99 17.85
C ALA A 80 6.02 -3.18 16.33
N ARG A 81 7.17 -3.65 15.85
CA ARG A 81 7.40 -3.94 14.43
C ARG A 81 6.54 -5.09 13.94
N LEU A 82 6.46 -6.19 14.68
CA LEU A 82 5.59 -7.32 14.34
C LEU A 82 4.12 -6.91 14.29
N LEU A 83 3.65 -6.14 15.27
CA LEU A 83 2.28 -5.63 15.27
C LEU A 83 1.98 -4.77 14.05
N TYR A 84 2.93 -3.93 13.63
CA TYR A 84 2.77 -3.16 12.40
C TYR A 84 2.74 -4.06 11.16
N THR A 85 3.67 -5.00 11.03
CA THR A 85 3.77 -5.92 9.88
C THR A 85 2.49 -6.74 9.70
N PHE A 86 1.92 -7.26 10.78
CA PHE A 86 0.67 -8.02 10.76
C PHE A 86 -0.60 -7.15 10.88
N SER A 87 -0.48 -5.83 10.91
CA SER A 87 -1.63 -4.94 10.79
C SER A 87 -2.16 -4.94 9.36
N PHE A 88 -3.44 -4.59 9.19
CA PHE A 88 -4.04 -4.43 7.86
C PHE A 88 -3.18 -3.53 6.94
N TYR A 89 -2.72 -2.40 7.46
CA TYR A 89 -1.89 -1.47 6.69
C TYR A 89 -0.50 -2.04 6.36
N GLY A 90 0.11 -2.78 7.28
CA GLY A 90 1.39 -3.45 7.04
C GLY A 90 1.27 -4.54 5.98
N CYS A 91 0.19 -5.32 6.00
CA CYS A 91 -0.08 -6.33 4.97
C CYS A 91 -0.30 -5.68 3.59
N VAL A 92 -1.07 -4.59 3.50
CA VAL A 92 -1.30 -3.86 2.24
C VAL A 92 0.02 -3.28 1.69
N ASP A 93 0.86 -2.69 2.55
CA ASP A 93 2.16 -2.18 2.14
C ASP A 93 3.09 -3.30 1.66
N PHE A 94 3.08 -4.46 2.32
CA PHE A 94 3.86 -5.64 1.93
C PHE A 94 3.41 -6.19 0.56
N VAL A 95 2.10 -6.38 0.37
CA VAL A 95 1.55 -6.90 -0.89
C VAL A 95 1.83 -5.97 -2.06
N ALA A 96 1.89 -4.65 -1.83
CA ALA A 96 2.24 -3.67 -2.88
C ALA A 96 3.68 -3.83 -3.41
N ILE A 97 4.57 -4.54 -2.71
CA ILE A 97 5.94 -4.82 -3.12
C ILE A 97 6.02 -6.14 -3.92
N LEU A 98 5.08 -7.07 -3.70
CA LEU A 98 5.08 -8.39 -4.32
C LEU A 98 5.20 -8.37 -5.85
N PRO A 99 4.57 -7.45 -6.61
CA PRO A 99 4.72 -7.41 -8.06
C PRO A 99 6.17 -7.32 -8.51
N CYS A 100 7.00 -6.53 -7.82
CA CYS A 100 8.42 -6.39 -8.13
C CYS A 100 9.17 -7.72 -7.92
N VAL A 101 8.93 -8.36 -6.78
CA VAL A 101 9.57 -9.62 -6.42
C VAL A 101 9.16 -10.74 -7.39
N LEU A 102 7.87 -10.83 -7.69
CA LEU A 102 7.35 -11.83 -8.61
C LEU A 102 7.86 -11.62 -10.04
N THR A 103 7.90 -10.38 -10.53
CA THR A 103 8.45 -10.08 -11.85
C THR A 103 9.92 -10.43 -11.93
N TYR A 104 10.70 -10.23 -10.87
CA TYR A 104 12.11 -10.61 -10.83
C TYR A 104 12.30 -12.14 -10.89
N ILE A 105 11.47 -12.90 -10.16
CA ILE A 105 11.57 -14.38 -10.10
C ILE A 105 11.07 -15.02 -11.39
N TYR A 106 9.99 -14.49 -11.98
CA TYR A 106 9.27 -15.10 -13.09
C TYR A 106 9.47 -14.37 -14.43
N TRP A 107 10.56 -13.63 -14.58
CA TRP A 107 10.85 -12.82 -15.78
C TRP A 107 10.70 -13.58 -17.12
N ASN A 108 10.97 -14.89 -17.14
CA ASN A 108 10.97 -15.75 -18.34
C ASN A 108 9.74 -16.67 -18.47
N THR A 109 8.73 -16.53 -17.63
CA THR A 109 7.58 -17.44 -17.67
C THR A 109 6.31 -16.70 -18.09
N GLU A 110 5.42 -17.41 -18.79
CA GLU A 110 4.09 -16.89 -19.20
C GLU A 110 3.15 -16.57 -18.02
N VAL A 111 3.65 -16.65 -16.80
CA VAL A 111 2.93 -16.41 -15.54
C VAL A 111 2.67 -14.92 -15.28
N VAL A 112 2.93 -14.06 -16.28
CA VAL A 112 2.70 -12.59 -16.20
C VAL A 112 1.27 -12.25 -15.73
N HIS A 113 0.29 -13.08 -16.04
CA HIS A 113 -1.10 -12.85 -15.62
C HIS A 113 -1.31 -12.98 -14.10
N ILE A 114 -0.51 -13.79 -13.40
CA ILE A 114 -0.59 -13.92 -11.93
C ILE A 114 -0.05 -12.66 -11.25
N ILE A 115 0.83 -11.92 -11.93
CA ILE A 115 1.42 -10.67 -11.41
C ILE A 115 0.36 -9.56 -11.30
N ILE A 116 -0.76 -9.66 -12.04
CA ILE A 116 -1.85 -8.67 -11.98
C ILE A 116 -2.58 -8.70 -10.62
N LEU A 117 -2.68 -9.86 -9.97
CA LEU A 117 -3.38 -9.98 -8.69
C LEU A 117 -2.85 -9.05 -7.58
N PRO A 118 -1.53 -8.95 -7.33
CA PRO A 118 -1.01 -8.00 -6.36
C PRO A 118 -1.30 -6.54 -6.68
N TYR A 119 -1.52 -6.18 -7.96
CA TYR A 119 -1.86 -4.80 -8.33
C TYR A 119 -3.24 -4.37 -7.85
N ILE A 120 -4.18 -5.29 -7.70
CA ILE A 120 -5.47 -5.01 -7.07
C ILE A 120 -5.25 -4.48 -5.65
N PHE A 121 -4.27 -5.00 -4.94
CA PHE A 121 -3.94 -4.55 -3.58
C PHE A 121 -3.29 -3.16 -3.53
N ILE A 122 -2.70 -2.68 -4.62
CA ILE A 122 -2.20 -1.30 -4.72
C ILE A 122 -3.37 -0.31 -4.59
N ILE A 123 -4.58 -0.68 -5.05
CA ILE A 123 -5.78 0.14 -4.87
C ILE A 123 -6.09 0.32 -3.38
N PHE A 124 -5.90 -0.71 -2.55
CA PHE A 124 -6.06 -0.59 -1.09
C PHE A 124 -5.03 0.36 -0.47
N LYS A 125 -3.82 0.43 -1.03
CA LYS A 125 -2.81 1.42 -0.64
C LYS A 125 -3.28 2.85 -0.95
N LEU A 126 -4.02 3.05 -2.04
CA LEU A 126 -4.66 4.32 -2.39
C LEU A 126 -5.65 4.78 -1.31
N ILE A 127 -6.43 3.85 -0.75
CA ILE A 127 -7.39 4.13 0.33
C ILE A 127 -6.69 4.75 1.54
N ARG A 128 -5.50 4.26 1.88
CA ARG A 128 -4.70 4.79 3.00
C ARG A 128 -4.24 6.22 2.77
N HIS A 129 -3.85 6.58 1.55
CA HIS A 129 -3.28 7.87 1.20
C HIS A 129 -4.33 8.93 0.86
N SER A 130 -5.55 8.55 0.50
CA SER A 130 -6.63 9.47 0.17
C SER A 130 -7.49 9.81 1.38
N ARG A 131 -7.67 11.12 1.64
CA ARG A 131 -8.58 11.61 2.69
C ARG A 131 -10.03 11.24 2.39
N SER A 132 -10.43 11.28 1.12
CA SER A 132 -11.79 10.97 0.66
C SER A 132 -12.18 9.53 0.97
N PHE A 133 -11.30 8.58 0.71
CA PHE A 133 -11.57 7.17 1.03
C PHE A 133 -11.65 6.90 2.54
N ARG A 134 -10.88 7.64 3.36
CA ARG A 134 -10.99 7.54 4.82
C ARG A 134 -12.32 8.08 5.33
N LEU A 135 -12.89 9.10 4.69
CA LEU A 135 -14.23 9.62 5.01
C LEU A 135 -15.31 8.61 4.63
N ILE A 136 -15.21 7.99 3.45
CA ILE A 136 -16.13 6.92 3.01
C ILE A 136 -16.07 5.74 3.99
N GLY A 137 -14.88 5.31 4.40
CA GLY A 137 -14.73 4.24 5.40
C GLY A 137 -15.37 4.56 6.75
N LYS A 138 -15.24 5.82 7.23
CA LYS A 138 -15.91 6.28 8.45
C LYS A 138 -17.43 6.32 8.28
N ALA A 139 -17.93 6.80 7.14
CA ALA A 139 -19.35 6.84 6.84
C ALA A 139 -19.96 5.43 6.79
N LEU A 140 -19.29 4.48 6.15
CA LEU A 140 -19.74 3.08 6.11
C LEU A 140 -19.75 2.43 7.51
N TYR A 141 -18.75 2.76 8.34
CA TYR A 141 -18.72 2.26 9.72
C TYR A 141 -19.87 2.83 10.56
N SER A 142 -20.16 4.12 10.42
CA SER A 142 -21.31 4.78 11.09
C SER A 142 -22.64 4.14 10.68
N VAL A 143 -22.85 3.93 9.37
CA VAL A 143 -24.07 3.27 8.86
C VAL A 143 -24.21 1.85 9.38
N ARG A 144 -23.11 1.12 9.51
CA ARG A 144 -23.12 -0.23 10.09
C ARG A 144 -23.57 -0.24 11.56
N GLU A 145 -23.11 0.71 12.36
CA GLU A 145 -23.54 0.84 13.75
C GLU A 145 -25.04 1.21 13.86
N GLU A 146 -25.52 2.11 13.00
CA GLU A 146 -26.95 2.48 12.94
C GLU A 146 -27.82 1.29 12.52
N LEU A 147 -27.39 0.51 11.53
CA LEU A 147 -28.09 -0.71 11.10
C LEU A 147 -28.09 -1.77 12.20
N ALA A 148 -26.98 -1.94 12.92
CA ALA A 148 -26.91 -2.90 14.01
C ALA A 148 -27.85 -2.52 15.17
N THR A 149 -27.91 -1.21 15.51
CA THR A 149 -28.84 -0.72 16.55
C THR A 149 -30.29 -0.79 16.11
N ALA A 150 -30.61 -0.48 14.85
CA ALA A 150 -31.95 -0.64 14.30
C ALA A 150 -32.42 -2.12 14.31
N TYR A 151 -31.50 -3.04 13.96
CA TYR A 151 -31.80 -4.47 14.00
C TYR A 151 -32.03 -5.00 15.42
N THR A 152 -31.24 -4.54 16.40
CA THR A 152 -31.43 -4.91 17.81
C THR A 152 -32.66 -4.27 18.46
N ALA A 153 -33.13 -3.12 17.98
CA ALA A 153 -34.34 -2.46 18.47
C ALA A 153 -35.63 -3.04 17.83
N SER A 154 -35.52 -3.85 16.79
CA SER A 154 -36.66 -4.47 16.09
C SER A 154 -37.06 -5.86 16.63
N PHE A 155 -36.35 -6.33 17.66
CA PHE A 155 -36.64 -7.53 18.42
C PHE A 155 -36.94 -7.19 19.89
#